data_1e82964bed04bf438a2a5f4eeb722b36
#
_entry.id   1e82964bed04bf438a2a5f4eeb722b36
#
_cell.length_a   1.000
_cell.length_b   1.000
_cell.length_c   1.000
_cell.angle_alpha   90.00
_cell.angle_beta   90.00
_cell.angle_gamma   90.00
#
_symmetry.space_group_name_H-M   'P 1'
#
loop_
_entity.id
_entity.type
_entity.pdbx_description
1 polymer ?
#
loop_
_entity_poly.entity_id
_entity_poly.type
_entity_poly.pdbx_seq_one_letter_code
_entity_poly.pdbx_strand_id
1 'polypeptide(L)' 'MATKQDDKLEHYESAHCEAEMELALIGDRLQTMPADGKGITWADVGSLRYIVHMLREVRLHLDNVGGEA' A
#
# COMPACT_ATOMS: atom_id res chain seq x y z
N MET A 1 6.30 -30.18 -15.55
CA MET A 1 5.15 -30.32 -14.68
C MET A 1 5.20 -29.27 -13.56
N ALA A 2 4.15 -28.52 -13.42
CA ALA A 2 4.09 -27.48 -12.38
C ALA A 2 3.91 -28.13 -11.01
N THR A 3 4.65 -27.68 -10.05
CA THR A 3 4.53 -28.14 -8.67
C THR A 3 3.77 -27.07 -7.87
N LYS A 4 3.34 -27.45 -6.68
CA LYS A 4 2.70 -26.49 -5.78
C LYS A 4 3.64 -25.32 -5.48
N GLN A 5 4.94 -25.59 -5.48
CA GLN A 5 5.91 -24.55 -5.20
C GLN A 5 5.98 -23.55 -6.33
N ASP A 6 5.90 -24.02 -7.57
CA ASP A 6 5.89 -23.14 -8.74
C ASP A 6 4.64 -22.24 -8.74
N ASP A 7 3.49 -22.84 -8.43
CA ASP A 7 2.25 -22.08 -8.33
C ASP A 7 2.35 -21.02 -7.25
N LYS A 8 2.92 -21.39 -6.12
CA LYS A 8 3.08 -20.46 -5.01
C LYS A 8 3.94 -19.27 -5.41
N LEU A 9 5.03 -19.53 -6.13
CA LEU A 9 5.93 -18.48 -6.57
C LEU A 9 5.23 -17.54 -7.54
N GLU A 10 4.47 -18.09 -8.48
CA GLU A 10 3.73 -17.27 -9.43
C GLU A 10 2.74 -16.37 -8.73
N HIS A 11 2.00 -16.93 -7.78
CA HIS A 11 1.03 -16.14 -7.02
C HIS A 11 1.71 -15.05 -6.20
N TYR A 12 2.85 -15.39 -5.63
CA TYR A 12 3.62 -14.43 -4.84
C TYR A 12 4.09 -13.27 -5.72
N GLU A 13 4.64 -13.58 -6.88
CA GLU A 13 5.16 -12.54 -7.78
C GLU A 13 4.04 -11.65 -8.30
N SER A 14 2.91 -12.26 -8.61
CA SER A 14 1.76 -11.52 -9.08
C SER A 14 1.24 -10.58 -7.99
N ALA A 15 1.11 -11.09 -6.78
CA ALA A 15 0.65 -10.28 -5.66
C ALA A 15 1.64 -9.16 -5.34
N HIS A 16 2.92 -9.45 -5.41
CA HIS A 16 3.95 -8.44 -5.16
C HIS A 16 3.86 -7.31 -6.19
N CYS A 17 3.70 -7.68 -7.46
CA CYS A 17 3.56 -6.71 -8.52
C CYS A 17 2.32 -5.83 -8.32
N GLU A 18 1.20 -6.46 -7.98
CA GLU A 18 -0.03 -5.73 -7.72
C GLU A 18 0.12 -4.76 -6.56
N ALA A 19 0.80 -5.21 -5.51
CA ALA A 19 1.03 -4.34 -4.35
C ALA A 19 1.86 -3.12 -4.73
N GLU A 20 2.88 -3.31 -5.56
CA GLU A 20 3.70 -2.19 -6.01
C GLU A 20 2.91 -1.24 -6.88
N MET A 21 2.03 -1.77 -7.73
CA MET A 21 1.17 -0.95 -8.56
C MET A 21 0.20 -0.13 -7.72
N GLU A 22 -0.40 -0.74 -6.71
CA GLU A 22 -1.30 -0.03 -5.81
C GLU A 22 -0.56 1.08 -5.07
N LEU A 23 0.65 0.78 -4.62
CA LEU A 23 1.45 1.78 -3.93
C LEU A 23 1.74 2.97 -4.83
N ALA A 24 2.07 2.72 -6.09
CA ALA A 24 2.32 3.78 -7.04
C ALA A 24 1.07 4.63 -7.28
N LEU A 25 -0.09 4.00 -7.39
CA LEU A 25 -1.34 4.72 -7.56
C LEU A 25 -1.66 5.58 -6.35
N ILE A 26 -1.42 5.06 -5.15
CA ILE A 26 -1.61 5.84 -3.93
C ILE A 26 -0.68 7.05 -3.93
N GLY A 27 0.57 6.85 -4.29
CA GLY A 27 1.53 7.94 -4.36
C GLY A 27 1.12 9.02 -5.34
N ASP A 28 0.65 8.61 -6.52
CA ASP A 28 0.17 9.56 -7.52
C ASP A 28 -0.99 10.37 -7.00
N ARG A 29 -1.95 9.72 -6.35
CA ARG A 29 -3.11 10.42 -5.81
C ARG A 29 -2.72 11.40 -4.72
N LEU A 30 -1.80 11.00 -3.87
CA LEU A 30 -1.34 11.90 -2.81
C LEU A 30 -0.67 13.14 -3.39
N GLN A 31 0.07 12.97 -4.49
CA GLN A 31 0.75 14.10 -5.12
C GLN A 31 -0.22 15.09 -5.75
N THR A 32 -1.41 14.66 -6.13
CA THR A 32 -2.40 15.56 -6.70
C THR A 32 -3.19 16.32 -5.66
N MET A 33 -3.05 15.97 -4.38
CA MET A 33 -3.75 16.67 -3.32
C MET A 33 -3.08 17.99 -3.01
N PRO A 34 -3.85 19.01 -2.61
CA PRO A 34 -3.26 20.33 -2.35
C PRO A 34 -2.28 20.25 -1.16
N ALA A 35 -1.06 20.71 -1.40
CA ALA A 35 -0.04 20.75 -0.37
C ALA A 35 0.02 22.08 0.36
N ASP A 36 -0.60 23.10 -0.22
CA ASP A 36 -0.54 24.46 0.33
C ASP A 36 -1.65 24.79 1.31
N GLY A 37 -2.52 23.83 1.55
CA GLY A 37 -3.60 23.98 2.52
C GLY A 37 -4.80 24.73 2.01
N LYS A 38 -4.82 25.14 0.74
CA LYS A 38 -5.97 25.85 0.21
C LYS A 38 -7.11 24.89 -0.10
N GLY A 39 -8.29 25.26 0.35
CA GLY A 39 -9.50 24.48 0.08
C GLY A 39 -9.61 23.20 0.87
N ILE A 40 -8.74 22.96 1.83
CA ILE A 40 -8.84 21.77 2.66
C ILE A 40 -9.84 22.01 3.80
N THR A 41 -10.44 20.91 4.26
CA THR A 41 -11.38 20.93 5.37
C THR A 41 -10.88 19.97 6.44
N TRP A 42 -11.50 20.04 7.61
CA TRP A 42 -11.19 19.08 8.67
C TRP A 42 -11.53 17.66 8.27
N ALA A 43 -12.52 17.49 7.39
CA ALA A 43 -12.82 16.17 6.85
C ALA A 43 -11.64 15.63 6.04
N ASP A 44 -10.98 16.49 5.27
CA ASP A 44 -9.79 16.09 4.52
C ASP A 44 -8.67 15.67 5.44
N VAL A 45 -8.46 16.41 6.54
CA VAL A 45 -7.45 16.06 7.52
C VAL A 45 -7.75 14.68 8.12
N GLY A 46 -9.01 14.45 8.48
CA GLY A 46 -9.42 13.17 9.05
C GLY A 46 -9.21 12.03 8.07
N SER A 47 -9.55 12.25 6.80
CA SER A 47 -9.36 11.24 5.77
C SER A 47 -7.89 10.88 5.61
N LEU A 48 -7.02 11.89 5.58
CA LEU A 48 -5.59 11.64 5.44
C LEU A 48 -5.02 10.91 6.65
N ARG A 49 -5.48 11.25 7.85
CA ARG A 49 -5.03 10.56 9.05
C ARG A 49 -5.45 9.10 9.03
N TYR A 50 -6.65 8.83 8.53
CA TYR A 50 -7.11 7.45 8.39
C TYR A 50 -6.26 6.70 7.39
N ILE A 51 -5.91 7.34 6.28
CA ILE A 51 -5.03 6.73 5.28
C ILE A 51 -3.67 6.42 5.88
N VAL A 52 -3.12 7.35 6.66
CA VAL A 52 -1.84 7.11 7.35
C VAL A 52 -1.94 5.89 8.25
N HIS A 53 -3.06 5.77 8.97
CA HIS A 53 -3.29 4.63 9.85
C HIS A 53 -3.28 3.32 9.05
N MET A 54 -3.99 3.31 7.94
CA MET A 54 -4.06 2.11 7.09
C MET A 54 -2.70 1.76 6.49
N LEU A 55 -1.97 2.77 6.03
CA LEU A 55 -0.65 2.54 5.46
C LEU A 55 0.32 2.00 6.50
N ARG A 56 0.21 2.51 7.72
CA ARG A 56 1.04 2.02 8.83
C ARG A 56 0.73 0.57 9.14
N GLU A 57 -0.55 0.20 9.10
CA GLU A 57 -0.95 -1.19 9.32
C GLU A 57 -0.38 -2.10 8.25
N VAL A 58 -0.41 -1.64 7.00
CA VAL A 58 0.17 -2.40 5.89
C VAL A 58 1.67 -2.60 6.13
N ARG A 59 2.36 -1.53 6.52
CA ARG A 59 3.80 -1.59 6.75
C ARG A 59 4.14 -2.55 7.89
N LEU A 60 3.37 -2.49 8.96
CA LEU A 60 3.60 -3.39 10.10
C LEU A 60 3.38 -4.84 9.72
N HIS A 61 2.35 -5.09 8.93
CA HIS A 61 2.08 -6.43 8.45
C HIS A 61 3.23 -6.95 7.58
N LEU A 62 3.73 -6.08 6.72
CA LEU A 62 4.84 -6.41 5.84
C LEU A 62 6.10 -6.73 6.64
N ASP A 63 6.36 -5.95 7.69
CA ASP A 63 7.51 -6.19 8.57
C ASP A 63 7.41 -7.56 9.24
N ASN A 64 6.20 -7.94 9.67
CA ASN A 64 5.99 -9.24 10.28
C ASN A 64 6.26 -10.37 9.31
N VAL A 65 5.77 -10.23 8.08
CA VAL A 65 5.96 -11.26 7.07
C VAL A 65 7.45 -11.42 6.78
N GLY A 66 8.15 -10.30 6.61
CA GLY A 66 9.58 -10.34 6.36
C GLY A 66 10.37 -10.88 7.53
N GLY A 67 9.91 -10.59 8.74
CA GLY A 67 10.60 -11.00 9.94
C GLY A 67 10.49 -12.48 10.26
N GLU A 68 9.54 -13.14 9.64
CA GLU A 68 9.30 -14.56 9.85
C GLU A 68 10.34 -15.45 9.20
N ALA A 69 11.06 -14.93 8.24
CA ALA A 69 11.98 -15.72 7.44
C ALA A 69 13.11 -16.39 8.20
#